data_0715fa11de6078d7dc544fda05066258
#
_entry.id   0715fa11de6078d7dc544fda05066258
#
_cell.length_a   1.000
_cell.length_b   1.000
_cell.length_c   1.000
_cell.angle_alpha   90.00
_cell.angle_beta   90.00
_cell.angle_gamma   90.00
#
_symmetry.space_group_name_H-M   'P 1'
#
loop_
_entity.id
_entity.type
_entity.pdbx_description
1 polymer ?
#
loop_
_entity_poly.entity_id
_entity_poly.type
_entity_poly.pdbx_seq_one_letter_code
_entity_poly.pdbx_strand_id
1 'polypeptide(L)'
;MPMRRMYPVLLMGLCVTAGLQRASAQTLLVVNQRDRNLSLVDPGSGATVGLVDEGLAGVWGHEIAASLDGRTAYMPIYGSAGVGHPGIDGHELLIIDLRSRKIVANVDFGHGVRPHLPVLDPATGLLYVTTELDNTVTMIDPKTRKIVGAISTGQEQSHMLVLSHDGRRGYTANVGPGTVSVLDMESRRTLAVIPVAQNVQRISISNDDKRVFTSDQTLPRLAVIDTAARRVSTWVPLPGTGYGSAPTLDGRSLLVAIPSTNQVAVVDLSTMQVVRRIDVPSTPQEILVRPDGKVAYVSCNRSGKVAVIDLSQWNVQKLIVAGQFADGLAWAQ
;
A
#
# COMPACT_ATOMS: atom_id res chain seq x y z
N MET A 1 -39.07 -32.17 -71.62
CA MET A 1 -37.82 -31.67 -70.94
C MET A 1 -38.17 -30.53 -70.06
N PRO A 2 -38.07 -30.64 -68.75
CA PRO A 2 -38.31 -29.48 -67.84
C PRO A 2 -37.01 -28.81 -67.49
N MET A 3 -37.01 -27.46 -67.59
CA MET A 3 -35.93 -26.56 -67.19
C MET A 3 -35.76 -26.51 -65.68
N ARG A 4 -34.55 -26.83 -65.20
CA ARG A 4 -34.14 -26.66 -63.77
C ARG A 4 -33.79 -25.20 -63.51
N ARG A 5 -34.54 -24.57 -62.62
CA ARG A 5 -34.20 -23.26 -62.06
C ARG A 5 -33.12 -23.44 -60.99
N MET A 6 -31.97 -22.80 -61.16
CA MET A 6 -30.92 -22.61 -60.15
C MET A 6 -31.28 -21.39 -59.28
N TYR A 7 -31.34 -21.60 -57.96
CA TYR A 7 -31.39 -20.52 -56.97
C TYR A 7 -29.98 -20.21 -56.47
N PRO A 8 -29.57 -18.93 -56.33
CA PRO A 8 -28.30 -18.61 -55.77
C PRO A 8 -28.37 -18.71 -54.22
N VAL A 9 -27.44 -19.46 -53.63
CA VAL A 9 -27.22 -19.52 -52.20
C VAL A 9 -26.42 -18.28 -51.76
N LEU A 10 -27.06 -17.41 -51.00
CA LEU A 10 -26.42 -16.25 -50.38
C LEU A 10 -25.67 -16.73 -49.13
N LEU A 11 -24.33 -16.79 -49.20
CA LEU A 11 -23.49 -17.00 -48.00
C LEU A 11 -23.42 -15.69 -47.19
N MET A 12 -24.13 -15.65 -46.08
CA MET A 12 -24.01 -14.59 -45.08
C MET A 12 -22.77 -14.85 -44.24
N GLY A 13 -21.69 -14.13 -44.51
CA GLY A 13 -20.47 -14.17 -43.71
C GLY A 13 -20.70 -13.53 -42.35
N LEU A 14 -20.71 -14.31 -41.28
CA LEU A 14 -20.69 -13.80 -39.90
C LEU A 14 -19.30 -13.24 -39.62
N CYS A 15 -19.13 -11.91 -39.62
CA CYS A 15 -17.97 -11.24 -39.05
C CYS A 15 -18.06 -11.31 -37.53
N VAL A 16 -17.42 -12.28 -36.93
CA VAL A 16 -17.15 -12.29 -35.47
C VAL A 16 -16.04 -11.29 -35.20
N THR A 17 -16.40 -10.08 -34.84
CA THR A 17 -15.45 -9.13 -34.23
C THR A 17 -15.13 -9.62 -32.84
N ALA A 18 -14.05 -10.39 -32.69
CA ALA A 18 -13.45 -10.65 -31.42
C ALA A 18 -12.97 -9.30 -30.84
N GLY A 19 -13.75 -8.74 -29.94
CA GLY A 19 -13.35 -7.61 -29.14
C GLY A 19 -12.12 -8.03 -28.32
N LEU A 20 -10.94 -7.63 -28.75
CA LEU A 20 -9.75 -7.65 -27.93
C LEU A 20 -10.02 -6.75 -26.72
N GLN A 21 -10.47 -7.34 -25.61
CA GLN A 21 -10.33 -6.70 -24.31
C GLN A 21 -8.83 -6.46 -24.11
N ARG A 22 -8.40 -5.21 -24.32
CA ARG A 22 -7.06 -4.80 -23.93
C ARG A 22 -7.00 -5.03 -22.42
N ALA A 23 -6.19 -6.00 -21.99
CA ALA A 23 -5.81 -6.12 -20.60
C ALA A 23 -5.39 -4.72 -20.11
N SER A 24 -5.90 -4.31 -18.97
CA SER A 24 -5.45 -3.06 -18.33
C SER A 24 -3.93 -3.13 -18.24
N ALA A 25 -3.24 -2.11 -18.75
CA ALA A 25 -1.78 -2.08 -18.67
C ALA A 25 -1.41 -1.97 -17.18
N GLN A 26 -0.64 -2.93 -16.68
CA GLN A 26 -0.15 -2.90 -15.31
C GLN A 26 0.59 -1.59 -15.04
N THR A 27 0.32 -0.96 -13.91
CA THR A 27 0.86 0.35 -13.58
C THR A 27 1.35 0.35 -12.13
N LEU A 28 2.59 0.77 -11.92
CA LEU A 28 3.08 1.11 -10.60
C LEU A 28 2.68 2.57 -10.30
N LEU A 29 2.01 2.77 -9.18
CA LEU A 29 1.62 4.07 -8.66
C LEU A 29 2.64 4.52 -7.62
N VAL A 30 3.11 5.77 -7.69
CA VAL A 30 4.10 6.33 -6.77
C VAL A 30 3.62 7.71 -6.31
N VAL A 31 3.38 7.87 -5.01
CA VAL A 31 3.05 9.17 -4.41
C VAL A 31 4.34 9.97 -4.24
N ASN A 32 4.34 11.22 -4.70
CA ASN A 32 5.47 12.15 -4.57
C ASN A 32 5.06 13.32 -3.68
N GLN A 33 5.37 13.21 -2.39
CA GLN A 33 4.87 14.14 -1.37
C GLN A 33 5.23 15.61 -1.66
N ARG A 34 6.48 15.88 -2.02
CA ARG A 34 6.95 17.25 -2.22
C ARG A 34 6.49 17.86 -3.54
N ASP A 35 6.37 17.03 -4.56
CA ASP A 35 5.82 17.45 -5.85
C ASP A 35 4.29 17.49 -5.81
N ARG A 36 3.67 16.94 -4.76
CA ARG A 36 2.21 16.88 -4.57
C ARG A 36 1.50 16.30 -5.77
N ASN A 37 1.99 15.15 -6.21
CA ASN A 37 1.42 14.45 -7.35
C ASN A 37 1.60 12.93 -7.23
N LEU A 38 0.86 12.23 -8.07
CA LEU A 38 0.94 10.80 -8.28
C LEU A 38 1.62 10.51 -9.63
N SER A 39 2.71 9.76 -9.61
CA SER A 39 3.31 9.20 -10.83
C SER A 39 2.65 7.88 -11.20
N LEU A 40 2.25 7.74 -12.46
CA LEU A 40 1.87 6.48 -13.07
C LEU A 40 3.07 5.97 -13.85
N VAL A 41 3.61 4.83 -13.47
CA VAL A 41 4.84 4.27 -14.04
C VAL A 41 4.55 2.98 -14.78
N ASP A 42 5.03 2.87 -16.00
CA ASP A 42 5.08 1.60 -16.73
C ASP A 42 6.16 0.70 -16.11
N PRO A 43 5.81 -0.44 -15.53
CA PRO A 43 6.77 -1.26 -14.78
C PRO A 43 7.79 -1.96 -15.69
N GLY A 44 7.48 -2.16 -16.96
CA GLY A 44 8.37 -2.78 -17.94
C GLY A 44 9.53 -1.87 -18.30
N SER A 45 9.22 -0.66 -18.78
CA SER A 45 10.23 0.35 -19.15
C SER A 45 10.79 1.08 -17.94
N GLY A 46 10.00 1.27 -16.87
CA GLY A 46 10.30 2.14 -15.75
C GLY A 46 10.05 3.62 -16.05
N ALA A 47 9.37 3.93 -17.16
CA ALA A 47 9.06 5.30 -17.53
C ALA A 47 7.78 5.79 -16.84
N THR A 48 7.78 7.04 -16.39
CA THR A 48 6.56 7.73 -15.96
C THR A 48 5.70 8.02 -17.20
N VAL A 49 4.53 7.36 -17.27
CA VAL A 49 3.59 7.48 -18.38
C VAL A 49 2.45 8.45 -18.11
N GLY A 50 2.36 8.96 -16.89
CA GLY A 50 1.37 9.95 -16.48
C GLY A 50 1.67 10.55 -15.13
N LEU A 51 1.16 11.76 -14.91
CA LEU A 51 1.17 12.46 -13.63
C LEU A 51 -0.26 12.92 -13.31
N VAL A 52 -0.61 12.88 -12.04
CA VAL A 52 -1.86 13.46 -11.51
C VAL A 52 -1.47 14.41 -10.39
N ASP A 53 -1.70 15.69 -10.58
CA ASP A 53 -1.51 16.72 -9.56
C ASP A 53 -2.62 16.60 -8.51
N GLU A 54 -2.28 16.72 -7.22
CA GLU A 54 -3.24 16.68 -6.12
C GLU A 54 -4.17 17.91 -6.13
N GLY A 55 -3.74 19.01 -6.74
CA GLY A 55 -4.54 20.23 -6.87
C GLY A 55 -4.74 21.01 -5.56
N LEU A 56 -4.05 20.60 -4.48
CA LEU A 56 -4.22 21.15 -3.14
C LEU A 56 -2.98 21.93 -2.69
N ALA A 57 -3.18 23.08 -2.06
CA ALA A 57 -2.10 23.92 -1.58
C ALA A 57 -1.78 23.63 -0.10
N GLY A 58 -0.49 23.46 0.21
CA GLY A 58 0.00 23.36 1.59
C GLY A 58 -0.25 22.03 2.30
N VAL A 59 -0.88 21.07 1.64
CA VAL A 59 -1.11 19.70 2.13
C VAL A 59 -0.74 18.69 1.04
N TRP A 60 -0.50 17.43 1.41
CA TRP A 60 -0.13 16.37 0.46
C TRP A 60 -0.51 14.98 0.95
N GLY A 61 -0.61 14.04 0.00
CA GLY A 61 -0.79 12.62 0.26
C GLY A 61 0.51 11.92 0.62
N HIS A 62 0.38 10.79 1.33
CA HIS A 62 1.49 9.93 1.70
C HIS A 62 1.36 8.53 1.10
N GLU A 63 0.16 7.98 1.16
CA GLU A 63 -0.12 6.59 0.82
C GLU A 63 -1.17 6.49 -0.29
N ILE A 64 -1.31 5.30 -0.86
CA ILE A 64 -2.21 5.07 -1.98
C ILE A 64 -2.68 3.61 -2.02
N ALA A 65 -3.90 3.39 -2.49
CA ALA A 65 -4.38 2.06 -2.87
C ALA A 65 -4.97 2.10 -4.29
N ALA A 66 -4.95 0.96 -4.98
CA ALA A 66 -5.63 0.78 -6.25
C ALA A 66 -6.90 -0.07 -6.08
N SER A 67 -7.91 0.17 -6.91
CA SER A 67 -9.08 -0.70 -7.02
C SER A 67 -8.69 -2.07 -7.60
N LEU A 68 -9.49 -3.10 -7.32
CA LEU A 68 -9.23 -4.46 -7.80
C LEU A 68 -9.20 -4.59 -9.33
N ASP A 69 -9.92 -3.72 -10.02
CA ASP A 69 -9.94 -3.67 -11.49
C ASP A 69 -8.84 -2.78 -12.10
N GLY A 70 -7.97 -2.22 -11.26
CA GLY A 70 -6.86 -1.38 -11.67
C GLY A 70 -7.24 -0.04 -12.31
N ARG A 71 -8.51 0.40 -12.21
CA ARG A 71 -8.99 1.62 -12.88
C ARG A 71 -9.00 2.86 -12.01
N THR A 72 -9.04 2.67 -10.70
CA THR A 72 -9.19 3.75 -9.72
C THR A 72 -8.05 3.69 -8.71
N ALA A 73 -7.54 4.85 -8.32
CA ALA A 73 -6.67 4.97 -7.16
C ALA A 73 -7.34 5.82 -6.08
N TYR A 74 -7.02 5.50 -4.83
CA TYR A 74 -7.51 6.16 -3.63
C TYR A 74 -6.31 6.73 -2.89
N MET A 75 -6.21 8.05 -2.79
CA MET A 75 -5.08 8.75 -2.20
C MET A 75 -5.55 9.69 -1.10
N PRO A 76 -5.37 9.33 0.19
CA PRO A 76 -5.67 10.21 1.30
C PRO A 76 -4.72 11.40 1.33
N ILE A 77 -5.25 12.58 1.62
CA ILE A 77 -4.48 13.80 1.84
C ILE A 77 -4.25 13.94 3.35
N TYR A 78 -3.04 13.59 3.77
CA TYR A 78 -2.71 13.54 5.19
C TYR A 78 -2.61 14.92 5.84
N GLY A 79 -1.97 15.85 5.18
CA GLY A 79 -1.76 17.20 5.70
C GLY A 79 -0.38 17.75 5.38
N SER A 80 0.11 18.68 6.22
CA SER A 80 1.37 19.40 5.98
C SER A 80 2.51 19.03 6.93
N ALA A 81 2.29 18.08 7.84
CA ALA A 81 3.29 17.67 8.82
C ALA A 81 3.29 16.15 9.01
N GLY A 82 4.33 15.61 9.60
CA GLY A 82 4.40 14.20 9.98
C GLY A 82 3.65 13.90 11.28
N VAL A 83 3.54 12.60 11.59
CA VAL A 83 2.90 12.08 12.81
C VAL A 83 3.39 12.79 14.07
N GLY A 84 2.45 13.22 14.93
CA GLY A 84 2.76 13.89 16.20
C GLY A 84 3.29 15.31 16.08
N HIS A 85 3.43 15.86 14.88
CA HIS A 85 3.89 17.23 14.65
C HIS A 85 2.75 18.16 14.29
N PRO A 86 2.77 19.46 14.73
CA PRO A 86 1.75 20.43 14.35
C PRO A 86 1.85 20.78 12.87
N GLY A 87 0.69 21.02 12.25
CA GLY A 87 0.57 21.37 10.84
C GLY A 87 -0.88 21.54 10.43
N ILE A 88 -1.14 21.63 9.13
CA ILE A 88 -2.49 21.59 8.57
C ILE A 88 -2.91 20.14 8.51
N ASP A 89 -4.04 19.81 9.12
CA ASP A 89 -4.58 18.46 9.15
C ASP A 89 -5.43 18.22 7.89
N GLY A 90 -5.08 17.19 7.11
CA GLY A 90 -5.83 16.79 5.94
C GLY A 90 -7.17 16.18 6.32
N HIS A 91 -8.13 16.29 5.41
CA HIS A 91 -9.51 15.81 5.61
C HIS A 91 -10.14 15.19 4.38
N GLU A 92 -9.37 14.90 3.34
CA GLU A 92 -9.88 14.38 2.08
C GLU A 92 -9.20 13.08 1.67
N LEU A 93 -9.99 12.23 0.98
CA LEU A 93 -9.50 11.11 0.19
C LEU A 93 -9.79 11.40 -1.28
N LEU A 94 -8.78 11.53 -2.11
CA LEU A 94 -8.92 11.74 -3.54
C LEU A 94 -9.24 10.41 -4.24
N ILE A 95 -10.19 10.45 -5.17
CA ILE A 95 -10.56 9.34 -6.04
C ILE A 95 -10.08 9.68 -7.46
N ILE A 96 -9.12 8.91 -7.96
CA ILE A 96 -8.40 9.17 -9.20
C ILE A 96 -8.77 8.12 -10.24
N ASP A 97 -9.26 8.53 -11.39
CA ASP A 97 -9.42 7.65 -12.56
C ASP A 97 -8.08 7.52 -13.28
N LEU A 98 -7.51 6.31 -13.27
CA LEU A 98 -6.18 6.04 -13.79
C LEU A 98 -6.11 6.09 -15.33
N ARG A 99 -7.23 5.88 -16.01
CA ARG A 99 -7.30 5.96 -17.47
C ARG A 99 -7.25 7.40 -17.96
N SER A 100 -8.09 8.26 -17.38
CA SER A 100 -8.12 9.69 -17.73
C SER A 100 -7.03 10.48 -17.03
N ARG A 101 -6.40 9.91 -15.98
CA ARG A 101 -5.37 10.55 -15.14
C ARG A 101 -5.90 11.82 -14.48
N LYS A 102 -7.09 11.73 -13.92
CA LYS A 102 -7.78 12.87 -13.30
C LYS A 102 -8.37 12.48 -11.95
N ILE A 103 -8.38 13.42 -11.03
CA ILE A 103 -9.21 13.35 -9.84
C ILE A 103 -10.66 13.49 -10.31
N VAL A 104 -11.48 12.49 -10.02
CA VAL A 104 -12.89 12.43 -10.46
C VAL A 104 -13.87 12.63 -9.32
N ALA A 105 -13.40 12.53 -8.08
CA ALA A 105 -14.17 12.80 -6.87
C ALA A 105 -13.23 12.87 -5.67
N ASN A 106 -13.78 13.27 -4.54
CA ASN A 106 -13.18 13.10 -3.22
C ASN A 106 -14.21 12.58 -2.22
N VAL A 107 -13.72 12.05 -1.10
CA VAL A 107 -14.51 11.81 0.10
C VAL A 107 -13.99 12.76 1.16
N ASP A 108 -14.84 13.66 1.63
CA ASP A 108 -14.54 14.60 2.70
C ASP A 108 -14.90 13.96 4.06
N PHE A 109 -13.95 13.94 5.00
CA PHE A 109 -14.16 13.45 6.36
C PHE A 109 -14.84 14.49 7.27
N GLY A 110 -15.07 15.70 6.78
CA GLY A 110 -15.79 16.77 7.47
C GLY A 110 -14.96 17.61 8.44
N HIS A 111 -13.79 17.15 8.84
CA HIS A 111 -12.80 17.85 9.67
C HIS A 111 -11.42 17.26 9.47
N GLY A 112 -10.38 17.91 9.99
CA GLY A 112 -9.01 17.42 9.92
C GLY A 112 -8.84 16.12 10.72
N VAL A 113 -8.66 15.00 10.02
CA VAL A 113 -8.52 13.66 10.62
C VAL A 113 -7.14 13.03 10.33
N ARG A 114 -6.32 13.65 9.48
CA ARG A 114 -5.08 13.08 8.94
C ARG A 114 -5.31 11.68 8.39
N PRO A 115 -6.08 11.52 7.31
CA PRO A 115 -6.31 10.21 6.72
C PRO A 115 -5.00 9.73 6.09
N HIS A 116 -4.54 8.49 6.43
CA HIS A 116 -3.20 8.08 6.02
C HIS A 116 -3.20 6.89 5.08
N LEU A 117 -3.36 5.67 5.57
CA LEU A 117 -3.26 4.47 4.74
C LEU A 117 -4.63 4.00 4.28
N PRO A 118 -4.88 3.95 2.96
CA PRO A 118 -6.05 3.31 2.39
C PRO A 118 -5.76 1.82 2.15
N VAL A 119 -6.64 0.94 2.61
CA VAL A 119 -6.57 -0.51 2.39
C VAL A 119 -7.89 -1.00 1.82
N LEU A 120 -7.88 -1.51 0.60
CA LEU A 120 -9.05 -2.12 -0.03
C LEU A 120 -9.16 -3.58 0.41
N ASP A 121 -10.29 -3.94 1.00
CA ASP A 121 -10.61 -5.32 1.32
C ASP A 121 -11.27 -6.02 0.11
N PRO A 122 -10.62 -7.02 -0.49
CA PRO A 122 -11.17 -7.70 -1.66
C PRO A 122 -12.41 -8.54 -1.34
N ALA A 123 -12.60 -8.96 -0.09
CA ALA A 123 -13.73 -9.78 0.31
C ALA A 123 -15.03 -8.99 0.40
N THR A 124 -14.97 -7.78 0.97
CA THR A 124 -16.14 -6.91 1.15
C THR A 124 -16.25 -5.82 0.09
N GLY A 125 -15.15 -5.47 -0.57
CA GLY A 125 -15.05 -4.34 -1.48
C GLY A 125 -15.04 -2.98 -0.76
N LEU A 126 -14.95 -2.96 0.57
CA LEU A 126 -14.84 -1.72 1.34
C LEU A 126 -13.39 -1.21 1.34
N LEU A 127 -13.25 0.09 1.38
CA LEU A 127 -12.00 0.77 1.58
C LEU A 127 -11.90 1.19 3.06
N TYR A 128 -10.85 0.75 3.71
CA TYR A 128 -10.51 1.13 5.09
C TYR A 128 -9.43 2.19 5.04
N VAL A 129 -9.61 3.28 5.78
CA VAL A 129 -8.64 4.38 5.85
C VAL A 129 -8.33 4.67 7.32
N THR A 130 -7.06 4.64 7.70
CA THR A 130 -6.67 5.10 9.04
C THR A 130 -6.91 6.61 9.15
N THR A 131 -7.66 7.03 10.17
CA THR A 131 -7.94 8.43 10.48
C THR A 131 -7.31 8.74 11.84
N GLU A 132 -6.09 9.27 11.76
CA GLU A 132 -5.14 9.33 12.89
C GLU A 132 -5.68 10.13 14.07
N LEU A 133 -6.26 11.32 13.81
CA LEU A 133 -6.74 12.21 14.88
C LEU A 133 -8.08 11.75 15.48
N ASP A 134 -8.85 10.94 14.76
CA ASP A 134 -10.06 10.33 15.29
C ASP A 134 -9.80 9.00 16.03
N ASN A 135 -8.57 8.50 15.97
CA ASN A 135 -8.21 7.21 16.56
C ASN A 135 -9.06 6.05 16.01
N THR A 136 -9.33 6.10 14.70
CA THR A 136 -10.19 5.12 14.04
C THR A 136 -9.60 4.58 12.74
N VAL A 137 -10.20 3.49 12.27
CA VAL A 137 -10.16 3.05 10.89
C VAL A 137 -11.52 3.35 10.29
N THR A 138 -11.59 4.36 9.42
CA THR A 138 -12.82 4.77 8.74
C THR A 138 -13.11 3.85 7.56
N MET A 139 -14.38 3.45 7.43
CA MET A 139 -14.87 2.55 6.40
C MET A 139 -15.59 3.34 5.32
N ILE A 140 -15.18 3.17 4.07
CA ILE A 140 -15.73 3.85 2.91
C ILE A 140 -16.23 2.81 1.92
N ASP A 141 -17.45 3.00 1.41
CA ASP A 141 -17.92 2.27 0.23
C ASP A 141 -17.43 3.01 -1.03
N PRO A 142 -16.48 2.45 -1.78
CA PRO A 142 -15.90 3.14 -2.93
C PRO A 142 -16.89 3.29 -4.11
N LYS A 143 -17.96 2.48 -4.15
CA LYS A 143 -19.00 2.56 -5.19
C LYS A 143 -19.90 3.77 -4.96
N THR A 144 -20.34 3.98 -3.72
CA THR A 144 -21.18 5.11 -3.35
C THR A 144 -20.39 6.34 -2.94
N ARG A 145 -19.07 6.19 -2.70
CA ARG A 145 -18.16 7.23 -2.22
C ARG A 145 -18.57 7.81 -0.88
N LYS A 146 -19.15 6.97 -0.02
CA LYS A 146 -19.66 7.39 1.30
C LYS A 146 -18.92 6.70 2.42
N ILE A 147 -18.71 7.43 3.50
CA ILE A 147 -18.32 6.85 4.78
C ILE A 147 -19.51 6.03 5.31
N VAL A 148 -19.27 4.74 5.59
CA VAL A 148 -20.29 3.78 6.04
C VAL A 148 -20.07 3.32 7.47
N GLY A 149 -19.08 3.86 8.14
CA GLY A 149 -18.78 3.60 9.55
C GLY A 149 -17.31 3.81 9.89
N ALA A 150 -16.97 3.54 11.13
CA ALA A 150 -15.60 3.58 11.62
C ALA A 150 -15.41 2.50 12.71
N ILE A 151 -14.18 2.07 12.89
CA ILE A 151 -13.75 1.14 13.94
C ILE A 151 -12.78 1.90 14.84
N SER A 152 -13.11 2.09 16.12
CA SER A 152 -12.19 2.67 17.08
C SER A 152 -10.99 1.73 17.28
N THR A 153 -9.79 2.27 17.23
CA THR A 153 -8.55 1.51 17.50
C THR A 153 -8.21 1.45 18.98
N GLY A 154 -8.85 2.31 19.79
CA GLY A 154 -8.58 2.45 21.22
C GLY A 154 -7.22 3.10 21.52
N GLN A 155 -6.54 3.63 20.52
CA GLN A 155 -5.20 4.22 20.64
C GLN A 155 -5.05 5.47 19.78
N GLU A 156 -4.27 6.42 20.26
CA GLU A 156 -3.89 7.61 19.51
C GLU A 156 -2.94 7.28 18.37
N GLN A 157 -2.91 8.14 17.36
CA GLN A 157 -1.98 8.06 16.23
C GLN A 157 -1.98 6.68 15.54
N SER A 158 -3.16 6.12 15.32
CA SER A 158 -3.31 4.91 14.51
C SER A 158 -3.02 5.23 13.05
N HIS A 159 -1.81 4.89 12.60
CA HIS A 159 -1.21 5.42 11.39
C HIS A 159 -1.27 4.45 10.20
N MET A 160 -0.86 3.21 10.41
CA MET A 160 -0.84 2.17 9.39
C MET A 160 -1.79 1.03 9.75
N LEU A 161 -2.33 0.37 8.73
CA LEU A 161 -3.24 -0.76 8.86
C LEU A 161 -2.78 -1.90 7.96
N VAL A 162 -2.85 -3.12 8.45
CA VAL A 162 -2.80 -4.33 7.61
C VAL A 162 -3.99 -5.22 7.94
N LEU A 163 -4.58 -5.86 6.93
CA LEU A 163 -5.64 -6.83 7.09
C LEU A 163 -5.08 -8.27 7.01
N SER A 164 -5.71 -9.20 7.73
CA SER A 164 -5.55 -10.62 7.44
C SER A 164 -6.08 -10.93 6.04
N HIS A 165 -5.56 -11.97 5.39
CA HIS A 165 -5.93 -12.32 4.01
C HIS A 165 -7.42 -12.71 3.87
N ASP A 166 -8.04 -13.16 4.96
CA ASP A 166 -9.49 -13.44 5.02
C ASP A 166 -10.34 -12.19 5.31
N GLY A 167 -9.73 -11.02 5.49
CA GLY A 167 -10.39 -9.75 5.79
C GLY A 167 -11.02 -9.66 7.18
N ARG A 168 -10.91 -10.69 8.04
CA ARG A 168 -11.60 -10.72 9.33
C ARG A 168 -10.88 -9.98 10.45
N ARG A 169 -9.57 -9.77 10.32
CA ARG A 169 -8.75 -9.08 11.32
C ARG A 169 -8.05 -7.90 10.68
N GLY A 170 -7.95 -6.83 11.43
CA GLY A 170 -7.12 -5.68 11.13
C GLY A 170 -6.08 -5.47 12.25
N TYR A 171 -4.93 -4.95 11.88
CA TYR A 171 -3.87 -4.61 12.83
C TYR A 171 -3.39 -3.21 12.52
N THR A 172 -3.47 -2.29 13.50
CA THR A 172 -2.96 -0.92 13.33
C THR A 172 -1.68 -0.70 14.10
N ALA A 173 -0.70 -0.05 13.48
CA ALA A 173 0.45 0.49 14.20
C ALA A 173 0.07 1.88 14.74
N ASN A 174 0.17 2.04 16.06
CA ASN A 174 -0.17 3.26 16.80
C ASN A 174 1.11 3.93 17.25
N VAL A 175 1.46 5.04 16.59
CA VAL A 175 2.83 5.59 16.61
C VAL A 175 3.24 6.06 18.00
N GLY A 176 2.56 7.05 18.57
CA GLY A 176 2.91 7.64 19.86
C GLY A 176 2.84 6.66 21.02
N PRO A 177 1.75 5.88 21.17
CA PRO A 177 1.64 4.87 22.20
C PRO A 177 2.59 3.67 22.03
N GLY A 178 3.17 3.47 20.84
CA GLY A 178 4.08 2.35 20.56
C GLY A 178 3.41 0.99 20.66
N THR A 179 2.16 0.90 20.21
CA THR A 179 1.31 -0.29 20.34
C THR A 179 0.79 -0.79 18.98
N VAL A 180 0.27 -2.01 18.97
CA VAL A 180 -0.51 -2.55 17.85
C VAL A 180 -1.92 -2.88 18.33
N SER A 181 -2.95 -2.29 17.73
CA SER A 181 -4.34 -2.67 17.99
C SER A 181 -4.74 -3.84 17.10
N VAL A 182 -5.47 -4.80 17.67
CA VAL A 182 -6.07 -5.94 16.97
C VAL A 182 -7.56 -5.65 16.81
N LEU A 183 -8.02 -5.56 15.58
CA LEU A 183 -9.40 -5.23 15.24
C LEU A 183 -10.15 -6.47 14.72
N ASP A 184 -11.39 -6.60 15.11
CA ASP A 184 -12.36 -7.48 14.46
C ASP A 184 -13.15 -6.67 13.44
N MET A 185 -12.93 -6.97 12.16
CA MET A 185 -13.48 -6.18 11.06
C MET A 185 -14.99 -6.42 10.89
N GLU A 186 -15.50 -7.60 11.25
CA GLU A 186 -16.91 -7.96 11.16
C GLU A 186 -17.72 -7.30 12.27
N SER A 187 -17.32 -7.50 13.54
CA SER A 187 -17.99 -6.90 14.69
C SER A 187 -17.65 -5.43 14.91
N ARG A 188 -16.66 -4.89 14.15
CA ARG A 188 -16.17 -3.51 14.20
C ARG A 188 -15.70 -3.09 15.59
N ARG A 189 -14.89 -3.94 16.23
CA ARG A 189 -14.40 -3.74 17.60
C ARG A 189 -12.92 -3.97 17.72
N THR A 190 -12.29 -3.25 18.62
CA THR A 190 -10.94 -3.56 19.09
C THR A 190 -10.99 -4.76 20.03
N LEU A 191 -10.23 -5.80 19.68
CA LEU A 191 -10.14 -7.04 20.46
C LEU A 191 -9.00 -6.99 21.50
N ALA A 192 -7.92 -6.29 21.18
CA ALA A 192 -6.73 -6.17 22.04
C ALA A 192 -5.88 -4.98 21.60
N VAL A 193 -5.09 -4.48 22.54
CA VAL A 193 -3.99 -3.55 22.30
C VAL A 193 -2.72 -4.21 22.81
N ILE A 194 -1.73 -4.37 21.94
CA ILE A 194 -0.48 -5.06 22.20
C ILE A 194 0.63 -4.01 22.41
N PRO A 195 1.20 -3.87 23.60
CA PRO A 195 2.39 -3.05 23.81
C PRO A 195 3.57 -3.62 23.02
N VAL A 196 4.29 -2.76 22.28
CA VAL A 196 5.41 -3.19 21.42
C VAL A 196 6.71 -2.49 21.81
N ALA A 197 6.78 -1.17 21.65
CA ALA A 197 7.99 -0.38 21.85
C ALA A 197 7.62 1.03 22.35
N GLN A 198 8.58 1.94 22.41
CA GLN A 198 8.27 3.34 22.71
C GLN A 198 7.56 4.02 21.53
N ASN A 199 7.89 3.60 20.30
CA ASN A 199 7.31 4.12 19.08
C ASN A 199 7.35 3.03 17.99
N VAL A 200 6.25 2.87 17.25
CA VAL A 200 6.14 2.01 16.06
C VAL A 200 5.43 2.78 14.96
N GLN A 201 5.63 2.42 13.69
CA GLN A 201 4.99 3.20 12.61
C GLN A 201 4.43 2.34 11.47
N ARG A 202 5.26 1.59 10.77
CA ARG A 202 4.88 0.73 9.66
C ARG A 202 4.55 -0.68 10.15
N ILE A 203 3.68 -1.38 9.42
CA ILE A 203 3.18 -2.70 9.80
C ILE A 203 3.02 -3.58 8.57
N SER A 204 3.29 -4.87 8.70
CA SER A 204 3.01 -5.89 7.67
C SER A 204 2.58 -7.20 8.32
N ILE A 205 2.04 -8.13 7.52
CA ILE A 205 1.55 -9.43 7.98
C ILE A 205 2.15 -10.56 7.15
N SER A 206 2.42 -11.71 7.77
CA SER A 206 2.89 -12.90 7.06
C SER A 206 1.78 -13.51 6.19
N ASN A 207 2.16 -14.24 5.13
CA ASN A 207 1.20 -14.84 4.19
C ASN A 207 0.27 -15.88 4.82
N ASP A 208 0.62 -16.42 5.98
CA ASP A 208 -0.18 -17.39 6.75
C ASP A 208 -1.00 -16.72 7.87
N ASP A 209 -1.03 -15.39 7.92
CA ASP A 209 -1.70 -14.55 8.93
C ASP A 209 -1.29 -14.79 10.39
N LYS A 210 -0.22 -15.59 10.63
CA LYS A 210 0.17 -15.95 11.99
C LYS A 210 1.09 -14.93 12.65
N ARG A 211 1.71 -14.05 11.88
CA ARG A 211 2.69 -13.08 12.38
C ARG A 211 2.44 -11.70 11.79
N VAL A 212 2.46 -10.70 12.66
CA VAL A 212 2.49 -9.30 12.28
C VAL A 212 3.86 -8.73 12.61
N PHE A 213 4.37 -7.88 11.73
CA PHE A 213 5.71 -7.29 11.86
C PHE A 213 5.60 -5.77 11.96
N THR A 214 6.32 -5.17 12.89
CA THR A 214 6.47 -3.72 13.00
C THR A 214 7.85 -3.37 13.57
N SER A 215 8.47 -2.33 13.04
CA SER A 215 9.79 -1.89 13.48
C SER A 215 9.70 -0.98 14.69
N ASP A 216 10.57 -1.20 15.67
CA ASP A 216 10.83 -0.24 16.73
C ASP A 216 11.54 0.98 16.15
N GLN A 217 10.93 2.16 16.30
CA GLN A 217 11.48 3.40 15.75
C GLN A 217 12.58 4.01 16.62
N THR A 218 12.83 3.43 17.80
CA THR A 218 13.84 3.90 18.75
C THR A 218 15.06 2.99 18.82
N LEU A 219 14.90 1.71 18.52
CA LEU A 219 15.97 0.71 18.54
C LEU A 219 16.04 -0.07 17.22
N PRO A 220 17.23 -0.53 16.78
CA PRO A 220 17.41 -1.25 15.52
C PRO A 220 16.91 -2.69 15.62
N ARG A 221 15.59 -2.88 15.73
CA ARG A 221 14.95 -4.18 15.85
C ARG A 221 13.52 -4.18 15.27
N LEU A 222 13.08 -5.35 14.86
CA LEU A 222 11.74 -5.61 14.35
C LEU A 222 10.99 -6.50 15.34
N ALA A 223 9.80 -6.09 15.74
CA ALA A 223 8.89 -6.93 16.51
C ALA A 223 8.20 -7.96 15.63
N VAL A 224 8.16 -9.20 16.09
CA VAL A 224 7.35 -10.28 15.53
C VAL A 224 6.21 -10.55 16.50
N ILE A 225 5.00 -10.22 16.11
CA ILE A 225 3.80 -10.39 16.92
C ILE A 225 3.11 -11.68 16.52
N ASP A 226 2.86 -12.57 17.47
CA ASP A 226 2.01 -13.75 17.27
C ASP A 226 0.54 -13.31 17.30
N THR A 227 -0.17 -13.57 16.21
CA THR A 227 -1.55 -13.11 16.03
C THR A 227 -2.54 -13.86 16.91
N ALA A 228 -2.29 -15.13 17.21
CA ALA A 228 -3.14 -15.95 18.07
C ALA A 228 -2.89 -15.62 19.55
N ALA A 229 -1.64 -15.52 19.96
CA ALA A 229 -1.25 -15.17 21.34
C ALA A 229 -1.41 -13.67 21.63
N ARG A 230 -1.55 -12.82 20.60
CA ARG A 230 -1.68 -11.37 20.69
C ARG A 230 -0.59 -10.71 21.55
N ARG A 231 0.64 -11.04 21.26
CA ARG A 231 1.82 -10.50 21.95
C ARG A 231 3.06 -10.56 21.07
N VAL A 232 4.05 -9.74 21.40
CA VAL A 232 5.37 -9.87 20.78
C VAL A 232 5.95 -11.22 21.20
N SER A 233 6.25 -12.05 20.20
CA SER A 233 6.83 -13.39 20.40
C SER A 233 8.35 -13.38 20.35
N THR A 234 8.93 -12.53 19.49
CA THR A 234 10.38 -12.38 19.38
C THR A 234 10.74 -11.03 18.75
N TRP A 235 12.04 -10.72 18.82
CA TRP A 235 12.63 -9.55 18.18
C TRP A 235 13.70 -9.99 17.19
N VAL A 236 13.70 -9.38 16.01
CA VAL A 236 14.75 -9.57 15.00
C VAL A 236 15.69 -8.37 15.09
N PRO A 237 16.98 -8.56 15.42
CA PRO A 237 17.97 -7.48 15.35
C PRO A 237 18.13 -7.01 13.90
N LEU A 238 18.10 -5.70 13.67
CA LEU A 238 18.27 -5.07 12.37
C LEU A 238 19.60 -4.30 12.30
N PRO A 239 20.14 -4.04 11.10
CA PRO A 239 21.37 -3.25 10.92
C PRO A 239 21.19 -1.76 11.20
N GLY A 240 19.98 -1.29 11.35
CA GLY A 240 19.56 0.07 11.67
C GLY A 240 18.07 0.08 11.97
N THR A 241 17.51 1.23 12.36
CA THR A 241 16.06 1.38 12.58
C THR A 241 15.31 1.03 11.30
N GLY A 242 14.43 0.02 11.40
CA GLY A 242 13.58 -0.41 10.30
C GLY A 242 12.42 0.55 10.05
N TYR A 243 11.89 0.54 8.83
CA TYR A 243 10.71 1.33 8.46
C TYR A 243 9.66 0.44 7.79
N GLY A 244 9.43 0.56 6.48
CA GLY A 244 8.51 -0.30 5.75
C GLY A 244 9.00 -1.75 5.66
N SER A 245 8.07 -2.68 5.63
CA SER A 245 8.39 -4.09 5.45
C SER A 245 7.33 -4.80 4.61
N ALA A 246 7.77 -5.81 3.84
CA ALA A 246 6.88 -6.65 3.05
C ALA A 246 7.40 -8.10 2.99
N PRO A 247 6.55 -9.11 3.23
CA PRO A 247 6.93 -10.50 3.03
C PRO A 247 7.02 -10.83 1.54
N THR A 248 7.90 -11.75 1.18
CA THR A 248 7.89 -12.37 -0.15
C THR A 248 6.69 -13.29 -0.31
N LEU A 249 6.19 -13.47 -1.55
CA LEU A 249 4.99 -14.29 -1.79
C LEU A 249 5.16 -15.77 -1.41
N ASP A 250 6.39 -16.27 -1.40
CA ASP A 250 6.69 -17.65 -0.93
C ASP A 250 6.68 -17.78 0.60
N GLY A 251 6.53 -16.67 1.33
CA GLY A 251 6.49 -16.62 2.78
C GLY A 251 7.81 -16.94 3.48
N ARG A 252 8.94 -16.99 2.75
CA ARG A 252 10.24 -17.35 3.30
C ARG A 252 11.03 -16.17 3.84
N SER A 253 10.84 -15.00 3.25
CA SER A 253 11.61 -13.81 3.59
C SER A 253 10.71 -12.62 3.89
N LEU A 254 11.22 -11.70 4.70
CA LEU A 254 10.67 -10.38 4.93
C LEU A 254 11.71 -9.34 4.51
N LEU A 255 11.36 -8.47 3.60
CA LEU A 255 12.17 -7.30 3.27
C LEU A 255 11.84 -6.20 4.28
N VAL A 256 12.87 -5.50 4.78
CA VAL A 256 12.73 -4.38 5.73
C VAL A 256 13.56 -3.22 5.22
N ALA A 257 12.95 -2.07 4.99
CA ALA A 257 13.65 -0.84 4.63
C ALA A 257 14.42 -0.29 5.84
N ILE A 258 15.69 0.08 5.63
CA ILE A 258 16.57 0.65 6.66
C ILE A 258 17.05 2.03 6.19
N PRO A 259 16.27 3.10 6.48
CA PRO A 259 16.57 4.45 5.99
C PRO A 259 17.94 4.98 6.40
N SER A 260 18.39 4.67 7.61
CA SER A 260 19.65 5.18 8.17
C SER A 260 20.89 4.67 7.46
N THR A 261 20.82 3.50 6.81
CA THR A 261 21.95 2.89 6.09
C THR A 261 21.72 2.84 4.58
N ASN A 262 20.57 3.32 4.09
CA ASN A 262 20.18 3.24 2.68
C ASN A 262 20.19 1.80 2.15
N GLN A 263 19.63 0.89 2.94
CA GLN A 263 19.60 -0.55 2.63
C GLN A 263 18.19 -1.13 2.78
N VAL A 264 17.99 -2.27 2.14
CA VAL A 264 16.90 -3.21 2.46
C VAL A 264 17.54 -4.43 3.12
N ALA A 265 17.14 -4.72 4.35
CA ALA A 265 17.50 -5.96 5.02
C ALA A 265 16.54 -7.07 4.60
N VAL A 266 17.07 -8.27 4.34
CA VAL A 266 16.27 -9.47 4.07
C VAL A 266 16.35 -10.37 5.30
N VAL A 267 15.20 -10.56 5.95
CA VAL A 267 15.05 -11.44 7.11
C VAL A 267 14.55 -12.79 6.66
N ASP A 268 15.22 -13.86 7.02
CA ASP A 268 14.74 -15.23 6.88
C ASP A 268 13.68 -15.50 7.95
N LEU A 269 12.44 -15.81 7.53
CA LEU A 269 11.30 -15.99 8.42
C LEU A 269 11.29 -17.33 9.17
N SER A 270 12.19 -18.25 8.85
CA SER A 270 12.38 -19.51 9.58
C SER A 270 13.36 -19.35 10.74
N THR A 271 14.42 -18.57 10.56
CA THR A 271 15.47 -18.33 11.55
C THR A 271 15.30 -17.02 12.31
N MET A 272 14.47 -16.10 11.80
CA MET A 272 14.30 -14.73 12.30
C MET A 272 15.62 -13.95 12.35
N GLN A 273 16.45 -14.11 11.32
CA GLN A 273 17.75 -13.44 11.20
C GLN A 273 17.87 -12.68 9.89
N VAL A 274 18.60 -11.57 9.90
CA VAL A 274 19.00 -10.86 8.69
C VAL A 274 20.04 -11.70 7.95
N VAL A 275 19.70 -12.18 6.76
CA VAL A 275 20.56 -13.02 5.93
C VAL A 275 21.20 -12.25 4.76
N ARG A 276 20.65 -11.09 4.40
CA ARG A 276 21.16 -10.22 3.32
C ARG A 276 20.92 -8.75 3.61
N ARG A 277 21.71 -7.90 2.97
CA ARG A 277 21.52 -6.46 2.89
C ARG A 277 21.69 -6.04 1.43
N ILE A 278 20.80 -5.21 0.95
CA ILE A 278 20.78 -4.75 -0.44
C ILE A 278 20.88 -3.23 -0.40
N ASP A 279 21.92 -2.66 -0.99
CA ASP A 279 22.08 -1.22 -1.08
C ASP A 279 21.05 -0.65 -2.06
N VAL A 280 20.37 0.42 -1.64
CA VAL A 280 19.35 1.13 -2.41
C VAL A 280 19.59 2.64 -2.33
N PRO A 281 18.94 3.46 -3.17
CA PRO A 281 19.06 4.90 -3.06
C PRO A 281 18.59 5.44 -1.70
N SER A 282 18.92 6.73 -1.44
CA SER A 282 18.75 7.36 -0.12
C SER A 282 17.33 7.30 0.43
N THR A 283 17.25 6.91 1.69
CA THR A 283 16.06 6.87 2.54
C THR A 283 14.96 5.96 1.98
N PRO A 284 15.19 4.63 1.93
CA PRO A 284 14.15 3.67 1.59
C PRO A 284 13.03 3.73 2.63
N GLN A 285 11.76 3.70 2.16
CA GLN A 285 10.59 3.81 3.02
C GLN A 285 9.61 2.66 2.80
N GLU A 286 8.78 2.69 1.77
CA GLU A 286 7.82 1.64 1.51
C GLU A 286 8.40 0.54 0.63
N ILE A 287 7.92 -0.68 0.84
CA ILE A 287 8.27 -1.85 0.05
C ILE A 287 6.99 -2.49 -0.46
N LEU A 288 6.87 -2.62 -1.78
CA LEU A 288 5.77 -3.29 -2.46
C LEU A 288 6.30 -4.49 -3.24
N VAL A 289 5.93 -5.70 -2.84
CA VAL A 289 6.23 -6.91 -3.62
C VAL A 289 5.21 -7.01 -4.75
N ARG A 290 5.69 -7.12 -6.00
CA ARG A 290 4.83 -7.26 -7.17
C ARG A 290 4.00 -8.55 -7.07
N PRO A 291 2.72 -8.57 -7.54
CA PRO A 291 1.84 -9.72 -7.41
C PRO A 291 2.35 -11.04 -8.03
N ASP A 292 3.33 -11.00 -8.92
CA ASP A 292 3.97 -12.20 -9.47
C ASP A 292 5.16 -12.71 -8.63
N GLY A 293 5.52 -12.01 -7.56
CA GLY A 293 6.60 -12.38 -6.64
C GLY A 293 8.01 -12.27 -7.20
N LYS A 294 8.20 -11.69 -8.39
CA LYS A 294 9.54 -11.65 -9.04
C LYS A 294 10.38 -10.47 -8.61
N VAL A 295 9.74 -9.36 -8.30
CA VAL A 295 10.44 -8.13 -7.89
C VAL A 295 9.76 -7.47 -6.71
N ALA A 296 10.53 -6.67 -5.97
CA ALA A 296 10.03 -5.71 -5.00
C ALA A 296 10.38 -4.29 -5.46
N TYR A 297 9.41 -3.38 -5.30
CA TYR A 297 9.62 -1.94 -5.47
C TYR A 297 9.88 -1.33 -4.10
N VAL A 298 10.88 -0.44 -4.03
CA VAL A 298 11.23 0.25 -2.80
C VAL A 298 11.25 1.75 -3.08
N SER A 299 10.35 2.51 -2.47
CA SER A 299 10.41 3.96 -2.57
C SER A 299 11.59 4.50 -1.78
N CYS A 300 12.41 5.32 -2.42
CA CYS A 300 13.62 5.90 -1.86
C CYS A 300 13.42 7.41 -1.78
N ASN A 301 12.84 7.84 -0.69
CA ASN A 301 12.19 9.14 -0.49
C ASN A 301 13.09 10.33 -0.87
N ARG A 302 14.25 10.47 -0.23
CA ARG A 302 15.14 11.62 -0.48
C ARG A 302 15.84 11.62 -1.83
N SER A 303 15.91 10.48 -2.49
CA SER A 303 16.50 10.39 -3.83
C SER A 303 15.51 10.59 -4.97
N GLY A 304 14.19 10.62 -4.67
CA GLY A 304 13.14 10.71 -5.67
C GLY A 304 13.13 9.52 -6.63
N LYS A 305 13.51 8.34 -6.15
CA LYS A 305 13.62 7.12 -6.95
C LYS A 305 12.84 5.97 -6.34
N VAL A 306 12.48 5.01 -7.18
CA VAL A 306 12.03 3.69 -6.76
C VAL A 306 13.07 2.67 -7.21
N ALA A 307 13.62 1.91 -6.26
CA ALA A 307 14.50 0.79 -6.56
C ALA A 307 13.66 -0.44 -6.91
N VAL A 308 14.04 -1.15 -7.97
CA VAL A 308 13.43 -2.44 -8.37
C VAL A 308 14.41 -3.54 -7.99
N ILE A 309 14.07 -4.32 -6.98
CA ILE A 309 14.88 -5.43 -6.49
C ILE A 309 14.40 -6.72 -7.15
N ASP A 310 15.30 -7.44 -7.80
CA ASP A 310 15.08 -8.81 -8.28
C ASP A 310 15.10 -9.77 -7.08
N LEU A 311 14.00 -10.45 -6.82
CA LEU A 311 13.86 -11.35 -5.66
C LEU A 311 14.51 -12.73 -5.87
N SER A 312 14.93 -13.05 -7.09
CA SER A 312 15.71 -14.26 -7.38
C SER A 312 17.22 -14.05 -7.20
N GLN A 313 17.70 -12.85 -7.57
CA GLN A 313 19.12 -12.48 -7.50
C GLN A 313 19.46 -11.64 -6.25
N TRP A 314 18.45 -11.07 -5.60
CA TRP A 314 18.59 -10.21 -4.43
C TRP A 314 19.48 -8.98 -4.67
N ASN A 315 19.29 -8.33 -5.81
CA ASN A 315 19.99 -7.11 -6.17
C ASN A 315 19.04 -6.09 -6.82
N VAL A 316 19.46 -4.83 -6.85
CA VAL A 316 18.78 -3.78 -7.59
C VAL A 316 19.04 -3.94 -9.07
N GLN A 317 18.03 -4.31 -9.85
CA GLN A 317 18.13 -4.46 -11.31
C GLN A 317 17.83 -3.18 -12.09
N LYS A 318 17.06 -2.24 -11.49
CA LYS A 318 16.64 -1.00 -12.13
C LYS A 318 16.36 0.07 -11.09
N LEU A 319 16.58 1.32 -11.48
CA LEU A 319 16.12 2.50 -10.75
C LEU A 319 15.08 3.24 -11.60
N ILE A 320 13.93 3.50 -11.05
CA ILE A 320 12.87 4.31 -11.65
C ILE A 320 13.00 5.73 -11.10
N VAL A 321 13.01 6.72 -11.97
CA VAL A 321 12.92 8.13 -11.56
C VAL A 321 11.45 8.44 -11.32
N ALA A 322 11.12 8.77 -10.08
CA ALA A 322 9.79 9.24 -9.67
C ALA A 322 9.84 10.77 -9.42
N GLY A 323 9.05 11.28 -8.50
CA GLY A 323 9.11 12.68 -8.06
C GLY A 323 9.81 12.83 -6.72
N GLN A 324 9.90 14.08 -6.24
CA GLN A 324 10.56 14.39 -4.99
C GLN A 324 9.77 13.82 -3.80
N PHE A 325 10.50 13.19 -2.88
CA PHE A 325 9.95 12.51 -1.72
C PHE A 325 8.96 11.39 -2.11
N ALA A 326 9.41 10.50 -3.00
CA ALA A 326 8.68 9.27 -3.34
C ALA A 326 8.39 8.46 -2.06
N ASP A 327 7.11 8.12 -1.82
CA ASP A 327 6.64 7.45 -0.60
C ASP A 327 5.70 6.30 -0.93
N GLY A 328 4.40 6.45 -0.75
CA GLY A 328 3.41 5.40 -0.95
C GLY A 328 3.43 4.75 -2.32
N LEU A 329 3.32 3.44 -2.36
CA LEU A 329 3.35 2.62 -3.56
C LEU A 329 2.09 1.77 -3.69
N ALA A 330 1.51 1.67 -4.89
CA ALA A 330 0.47 0.70 -5.17
C ALA A 330 0.62 0.08 -6.55
N TRP A 331 0.02 -1.09 -6.72
CA TRP A 331 -0.02 -1.81 -7.99
C TRP A 331 -1.43 -1.82 -8.56
N ALA A 332 -1.61 -1.27 -9.76
CA ALA A 332 -2.86 -1.33 -10.53
C ALA A 332 -2.72 -2.32 -11.70
N GLN A 333 -3.71 -3.23 -11.86
CA GLN A 333 -3.70 -4.27 -12.89
C GLN A 333 -4.84 -4.06 -13.89
#